data_fbbfdeba4994dae8138c8b7a968f35d8
#
_entry.id   fbbfdeba4994dae8138c8b7a968f35d8
#
_cell.length_a   1.000
_cell.length_b   1.000
_cell.length_c   1.000
_cell.angle_alpha   90.00
_cell.angle_beta   90.00
_cell.angle_gamma   90.00
#
_symmetry.space_group_name_H-M   'P 1'
#
loop_
_entity.id
_entity.type
_entity.pdbx_description
1 polymer ?
#
loop_
_entity_poly.entity_id
_entity_poly.type
_entity_poly.pdbx_seq_one_letter_code
_entity_poly.pdbx_strand_id
1 'polypeptide(L)'
;MLRHYDEIDLLKPNGVDQGTGYRHYDVAQLRRLHRLLALRDLGFTLDQVRAVLDDDPSVEQLNGMLRLRQAQIEHDVTEEQARLRRVKAHLTALEGSIAISSLDVAIKTTEPVRVAEASATSPGFGSDNLRPLFERLAPEVIAHIDREGAKRGIAIAWYDEPADDGSVVVHVGFDIAHQNISDSETVRVVELPALKVASVVHRGSMDYVIPVYEALARWIEDSGNHLAGNNRELYHHWDREHPDAGITELQMPLGS
;
A
#
# COMPACT_ATOMS: atom_id res chain seq x y z
N MET A 1 -7.63 -39.30 7.14
CA MET A 1 -7.09 -38.32 8.10
C MET A 1 -6.44 -39.00 9.29
N LEU A 2 -7.16 -39.75 10.15
CA LEU A 2 -6.60 -40.46 11.33
C LEU A 2 -5.47 -41.46 11.00
N ARG A 3 -5.58 -42.16 9.87
CA ARG A 3 -4.54 -43.08 9.37
C ARG A 3 -3.22 -42.35 9.09
N HIS A 4 -3.29 -41.18 8.52
CA HIS A 4 -2.11 -40.36 8.27
C HIS A 4 -1.45 -39.88 9.56
N TYR A 5 -2.24 -39.49 10.58
CA TYR A 5 -1.71 -39.10 11.89
C TYR A 5 -1.04 -40.25 12.65
N ASP A 6 -1.51 -41.50 12.43
CA ASP A 6 -0.89 -42.73 12.92
C ASP A 6 0.45 -42.99 12.20
N GLU A 7 0.47 -42.87 10.86
CA GLU A 7 1.68 -43.08 10.02
C GLU A 7 2.82 -42.13 10.35
N ILE A 8 2.50 -40.89 10.74
CA ILE A 8 3.51 -39.84 11.12
C ILE A 8 3.72 -39.77 12.64
N ASP A 9 3.28 -40.71 13.42
CA ASP A 9 3.41 -40.78 14.89
C ASP A 9 2.82 -39.56 15.65
N LEU A 10 1.83 -38.90 15.09
CA LEU A 10 1.20 -37.71 15.71
C LEU A 10 0.02 -38.11 16.61
N LEU A 11 -0.71 -39.17 16.24
CA LEU A 11 -1.80 -39.74 17.01
C LEU A 11 -1.89 -41.26 16.74
N LYS A 12 -1.34 -42.08 17.63
CA LYS A 12 -1.39 -43.56 17.53
C LYS A 12 -2.70 -44.09 18.09
N PRO A 13 -3.36 -45.08 17.45
CA PRO A 13 -4.50 -45.75 18.03
C PRO A 13 -4.09 -46.57 19.24
N ASN A 14 -4.99 -46.73 20.21
CA ASN A 14 -4.80 -47.65 21.35
C ASN A 14 -4.78 -49.10 20.93
N GLY A 15 -5.41 -49.45 19.81
CA GLY A 15 -5.38 -50.77 19.21
C GLY A 15 -5.88 -50.77 17.78
N VAL A 16 -5.45 -51.78 17.02
CA VAL A 16 -5.93 -52.05 15.66
C VAL A 16 -6.49 -53.44 15.63
N ASP A 17 -7.74 -53.58 15.26
CA ASP A 17 -8.38 -54.87 15.07
C ASP A 17 -7.71 -55.61 13.90
N GLN A 18 -7.15 -56.76 14.17
CA GLN A 18 -6.38 -57.53 13.18
C GLN A 18 -7.23 -58.15 12.07
N GLY A 19 -8.53 -58.34 12.31
CA GLY A 19 -9.45 -58.96 11.33
C GLY A 19 -10.05 -57.91 10.37
N THR A 20 -10.36 -56.72 10.88
CA THR A 20 -11.07 -55.67 10.15
C THR A 20 -10.20 -54.47 9.79
N GLY A 21 -9.04 -54.32 10.44
CA GLY A 21 -8.16 -53.18 10.29
C GLY A 21 -8.68 -51.87 10.95
N TYR A 22 -9.77 -51.95 11.72
CA TYR A 22 -10.33 -50.80 12.44
C TYR A 22 -9.41 -50.33 13.57
N ARG A 23 -9.24 -49.01 13.67
CA ARG A 23 -8.45 -48.35 14.71
C ARG A 23 -9.33 -47.89 15.86
N HIS A 24 -8.94 -48.26 17.06
CA HIS A 24 -9.63 -47.86 18.29
C HIS A 24 -8.84 -46.77 19.01
N TYR A 25 -9.56 -45.71 19.41
CA TYR A 25 -9.02 -44.59 20.15
C TYR A 25 -9.76 -44.42 21.47
N ASP A 26 -9.06 -44.11 22.55
CA ASP A 26 -9.67 -43.85 23.86
C ASP A 26 -10.04 -42.33 24.03
N VAL A 27 -10.69 -42.02 25.17
CA VAL A 27 -11.16 -40.64 25.44
C VAL A 27 -9.99 -39.64 25.61
N ALA A 28 -8.85 -40.09 26.12
CA ALA A 28 -7.66 -39.23 26.25
C ALA A 28 -7.10 -38.88 24.88
N GLN A 29 -7.10 -39.81 23.94
CA GLN A 29 -6.67 -39.59 22.55
C GLN A 29 -7.63 -38.67 21.80
N LEU A 30 -8.93 -38.65 22.14
CA LEU A 30 -9.89 -37.71 21.57
C LEU A 30 -9.56 -36.28 21.94
N ARG A 31 -9.10 -35.98 23.17
CA ARG A 31 -8.64 -34.65 23.58
C ARG A 31 -7.42 -34.22 22.76
N ARG A 32 -6.44 -35.12 22.58
CA ARG A 32 -5.26 -34.87 21.75
C ARG A 32 -5.66 -34.58 20.30
N LEU A 33 -6.61 -35.35 19.74
CA LEU A 33 -7.14 -35.13 18.39
C LEU A 33 -7.82 -33.77 18.26
N HIS A 34 -8.67 -33.37 19.20
CA HIS A 34 -9.35 -32.08 19.16
C HIS A 34 -8.35 -30.94 19.20
N ARG A 35 -7.32 -30.99 20.07
CA ARG A 35 -6.26 -30.00 20.14
C ARG A 35 -5.45 -29.94 18.84
N LEU A 36 -5.14 -31.09 18.24
CA LEU A 36 -4.50 -31.20 16.93
C LEU A 36 -5.30 -30.50 15.84
N LEU A 37 -6.60 -30.82 15.73
CA LEU A 37 -7.47 -30.25 14.71
C LEU A 37 -7.60 -28.73 14.88
N ALA A 38 -7.79 -28.25 16.10
CA ALA A 38 -7.85 -26.81 16.39
C ALA A 38 -6.58 -26.07 15.95
N LEU A 39 -5.40 -26.61 16.24
CA LEU A 39 -4.14 -26.01 15.79
C LEU A 39 -3.98 -26.04 14.26
N ARG A 40 -4.43 -27.12 13.63
CA ARG A 40 -4.42 -27.24 12.15
C ARG A 40 -5.35 -26.24 11.48
N ASP A 41 -6.53 -26.02 12.03
CA ASP A 41 -7.49 -25.02 11.54
C ASP A 41 -6.92 -23.58 11.64
N LEU A 42 -6.08 -23.32 12.65
CA LEU A 42 -5.33 -22.08 12.78
C LEU A 42 -4.11 -21.99 11.85
N GLY A 43 -3.85 -23.03 11.04
CA GLY A 43 -2.80 -23.05 10.02
C GLY A 43 -1.40 -23.39 10.56
N PHE A 44 -1.28 -24.00 11.74
CA PHE A 44 -0.01 -24.56 12.19
C PHE A 44 0.42 -25.74 11.33
N THR A 45 1.72 -25.87 11.06
CA THR A 45 2.29 -27.05 10.39
C THR A 45 2.20 -28.28 11.29
N LEU A 46 2.28 -29.48 10.71
CA LEU A 46 2.23 -30.72 11.51
C LEU A 46 3.39 -30.82 12.52
N ASP A 47 4.58 -30.28 12.17
CA ASP A 47 5.73 -30.25 13.08
C ASP A 47 5.51 -29.30 14.26
N GLN A 48 4.92 -28.13 14.01
CA GLN A 48 4.53 -27.18 15.06
C GLN A 48 3.44 -27.79 15.97
N VAL A 49 2.46 -28.45 15.38
CA VAL A 49 1.42 -29.17 16.14
C VAL A 49 2.04 -30.25 17.01
N ARG A 50 2.99 -31.01 16.49
CA ARG A 50 3.72 -32.03 17.25
C ARG A 50 4.41 -31.42 18.45
N ALA A 51 5.21 -30.38 18.24
CA ALA A 51 5.90 -29.69 19.33
C ALA A 51 4.92 -29.21 20.43
N VAL A 52 3.79 -28.61 20.05
CA VAL A 52 2.75 -28.18 21.01
C VAL A 52 2.10 -29.34 21.75
N LEU A 53 1.92 -30.49 21.10
CA LEU A 53 1.26 -31.67 21.71
C LEU A 53 2.19 -32.48 22.60
N ASP A 54 3.50 -32.49 22.30
CA ASP A 54 4.49 -33.30 23.01
C ASP A 54 5.17 -32.52 24.16
N ASP A 55 5.44 -31.20 23.94
CA ASP A 55 6.14 -30.34 24.93
C ASP A 55 5.18 -29.73 25.97
N ASP A 56 3.86 -29.85 25.77
CA ASP A 56 2.79 -29.28 26.61
C ASP A 56 3.11 -27.85 27.11
N PRO A 57 3.26 -26.89 26.18
CA PRO A 57 3.75 -25.54 26.49
C PRO A 57 2.85 -24.82 27.49
N SER A 58 3.44 -23.94 28.28
CA SER A 58 2.69 -23.09 29.21
C SER A 58 1.64 -22.24 28.46
N VAL A 59 0.65 -21.76 29.20
CA VAL A 59 -0.40 -20.87 28.63
C VAL A 59 0.22 -19.63 28.00
N GLU A 60 1.28 -19.07 28.61
CA GLU A 60 2.00 -17.90 28.08
C GLU A 60 2.71 -18.23 26.76
N GLN A 61 3.35 -19.39 26.66
CA GLN A 61 4.01 -19.84 25.43
C GLN A 61 2.99 -20.07 24.30
N LEU A 62 1.89 -20.73 24.60
CA LEU A 62 0.82 -20.94 23.62
C LEU A 62 0.21 -19.62 23.17
N ASN A 63 -0.05 -18.69 24.09
CA ASN A 63 -0.52 -17.35 23.74
C ASN A 63 0.49 -16.59 22.85
N GLY A 64 1.79 -16.72 23.12
CA GLY A 64 2.83 -16.14 22.27
C GLY A 64 2.79 -16.68 20.84
N MET A 65 2.66 -18.00 20.69
CA MET A 65 2.55 -18.66 19.38
C MET A 65 1.29 -18.23 18.62
N LEU A 66 0.15 -18.12 19.31
CA LEU A 66 -1.11 -17.67 18.70
C LEU A 66 -1.05 -16.20 18.25
N ARG A 67 -0.44 -15.32 19.06
CA ARG A 67 -0.23 -13.91 18.68
C ARG A 67 0.67 -13.78 17.46
N LEU A 68 1.75 -14.56 17.39
CA LEU A 68 2.63 -14.57 16.23
C LEU A 68 1.87 -15.05 14.98
N ARG A 69 1.04 -16.09 15.12
CA ARG A 69 0.21 -16.58 14.00
C ARG A 69 -0.84 -15.58 13.57
N GLN A 70 -1.47 -14.89 14.52
CA GLN A 70 -2.40 -13.79 14.21
C GLN A 70 -1.70 -12.70 13.41
N ALA A 71 -0.55 -12.21 13.85
CA ALA A 71 0.22 -11.18 13.15
C ALA A 71 0.61 -11.62 11.73
N GLN A 72 0.97 -12.91 11.54
CA GLN A 72 1.27 -13.46 10.22
C GLN A 72 0.04 -13.43 9.30
N ILE A 73 -1.13 -13.86 9.79
CA ILE A 73 -2.36 -13.85 9.01
C ILE A 73 -2.77 -12.41 8.66
N GLU A 74 -2.66 -11.45 9.58
CA GLU A 74 -2.94 -10.03 9.33
C GLU A 74 -2.01 -9.45 8.25
N HIS A 75 -0.73 -9.83 8.28
CA HIS A 75 0.23 -9.46 7.24
C HIS A 75 -0.14 -10.08 5.89
N ASP A 76 -0.40 -11.39 5.82
CA ASP A 76 -0.77 -12.09 4.60
C ASP A 76 -2.06 -11.50 3.98
N VAL A 77 -3.06 -11.17 4.80
CA VAL A 77 -4.30 -10.51 4.35
C VAL A 77 -4.00 -9.15 3.74
N THR A 78 -3.12 -8.37 4.35
CA THR A 78 -2.73 -7.05 3.85
C THR A 78 -2.02 -7.18 2.49
N GLU A 79 -1.11 -8.13 2.35
CA GLU A 79 -0.41 -8.39 1.09
C GLU A 79 -1.36 -8.87 -0.02
N GLU A 80 -2.27 -9.79 0.28
CA GLU A 80 -3.24 -10.27 -0.71
C GLU A 80 -4.25 -9.19 -1.12
N GLN A 81 -4.64 -8.31 -0.19
CA GLN A 81 -5.44 -7.13 -0.53
C GLN A 81 -4.70 -6.18 -1.48
N ALA A 82 -3.41 -5.94 -1.23
CA ALA A 82 -2.58 -5.14 -2.13
C ALA A 82 -2.46 -5.80 -3.52
N ARG A 83 -2.27 -7.13 -3.56
CA ARG A 83 -2.25 -7.89 -4.82
C ARG A 83 -3.57 -7.79 -5.58
N LEU A 84 -4.70 -7.91 -4.88
CA LEU A 84 -6.04 -7.77 -5.49
C LEU A 84 -6.25 -6.38 -6.08
N ARG A 85 -5.79 -5.32 -5.38
CA ARG A 85 -5.83 -3.95 -5.90
C ARG A 85 -5.04 -3.84 -7.20
N ARG A 86 -3.81 -4.38 -7.28
CA ARG A 86 -2.99 -4.39 -8.52
C ARG A 86 -3.69 -5.11 -9.68
N VAL A 87 -4.31 -6.27 -9.43
CA VAL A 87 -5.07 -7.00 -10.46
C VAL A 87 -6.26 -6.17 -10.95
N LYS A 88 -7.01 -5.53 -10.04
CA LYS A 88 -8.12 -4.64 -10.41
C LYS A 88 -7.63 -3.46 -11.23
N ALA A 89 -6.49 -2.84 -10.85
CA ALA A 89 -5.89 -1.75 -11.62
C ALA A 89 -5.58 -2.17 -13.05
N HIS A 90 -4.97 -3.34 -13.26
CA HIS A 90 -4.68 -3.86 -14.59
C HIS A 90 -5.94 -4.16 -15.40
N LEU A 91 -6.99 -4.71 -14.78
CA LEU A 91 -8.27 -4.92 -15.44
C LEU A 91 -8.91 -3.60 -15.89
N THR A 92 -8.93 -2.60 -15.00
CA THR A 92 -9.44 -1.25 -15.34
C THR A 92 -8.60 -0.61 -16.44
N ALA A 93 -7.28 -0.79 -16.45
CA ALA A 93 -6.41 -0.30 -17.51
C ALA A 93 -6.70 -0.96 -18.87
N LEU A 94 -6.94 -2.28 -18.88
CA LEU A 94 -7.31 -3.02 -20.10
C LEU A 94 -8.70 -2.61 -20.61
N GLU A 95 -9.65 -2.41 -19.71
CA GLU A 95 -10.99 -1.91 -20.01
C GLU A 95 -10.95 -0.42 -20.41
N GLY A 96 -10.12 0.39 -19.77
CA GLY A 96 -9.93 1.81 -20.03
C GLY A 96 -9.14 2.11 -21.31
N SER A 97 -8.41 1.12 -21.88
CA SER A 97 -7.84 1.21 -23.23
C SER A 97 -8.92 1.47 -24.29
N ILE A 98 -10.17 1.20 -23.96
CA ILE A 98 -11.35 1.50 -24.81
C ILE A 98 -11.89 2.91 -24.52
N ALA A 99 -11.51 3.54 -23.38
CA ALA A 99 -12.06 4.80 -22.87
C ALA A 99 -11.09 6.01 -22.94
N ILE A 100 -9.97 5.91 -23.66
CA ILE A 100 -9.02 7.03 -23.87
C ILE A 100 -9.70 8.25 -24.52
N SER A 101 -10.81 8.05 -25.22
CA SER A 101 -11.63 9.13 -25.78
C SER A 101 -12.47 9.92 -24.77
N SER A 102 -12.43 9.57 -23.47
CA SER A 102 -13.25 10.18 -22.40
C SER A 102 -12.46 10.87 -21.28
N LEU A 103 -11.14 11.00 -21.39
CA LEU A 103 -10.38 11.81 -20.45
C LEU A 103 -10.65 13.29 -20.72
N ASP A 104 -11.29 13.98 -19.78
CA ASP A 104 -11.41 15.44 -19.79
C ASP A 104 -10.04 16.06 -19.48
N VAL A 105 -9.16 16.10 -20.49
CA VAL A 105 -7.86 16.75 -20.38
C VAL A 105 -8.01 18.23 -20.62
N ALA A 106 -7.56 19.04 -19.65
CA ALA A 106 -7.50 20.49 -19.79
C ALA A 106 -6.05 20.96 -19.93
N ILE A 107 -5.77 21.80 -20.94
CA ILE A 107 -4.53 22.56 -20.98
C ILE A 107 -4.77 23.87 -20.25
N LYS A 108 -3.95 24.13 -19.21
CA LYS A 108 -4.02 25.38 -18.43
C LYS A 108 -2.63 25.85 -18.02
N THR A 109 -2.54 27.13 -17.65
CA THR A 109 -1.38 27.66 -16.96
C THR A 109 -1.69 27.72 -15.47
N THR A 110 -0.82 27.13 -14.65
CA THR A 110 -0.94 27.20 -13.19
C THR A 110 -0.42 28.52 -12.66
N GLU A 111 -0.92 28.96 -11.50
CA GLU A 111 -0.30 30.05 -10.76
C GLU A 111 0.93 29.53 -9.99
N PRO A 112 1.88 30.41 -9.64
CA PRO A 112 2.93 30.07 -8.69
C PRO A 112 2.31 29.68 -7.35
N VAL A 113 2.86 28.64 -6.71
CA VAL A 113 2.33 28.16 -5.42
C VAL A 113 3.46 28.08 -4.42
N ARG A 114 3.25 28.67 -3.25
CA ARG A 114 4.20 28.61 -2.14
C ARG A 114 3.86 27.44 -1.24
N VAL A 115 4.80 26.53 -1.07
CA VAL A 115 4.59 25.21 -0.44
C VAL A 115 5.57 25.03 0.71
N ALA A 116 5.08 24.63 1.87
CA ALA A 116 5.92 24.02 2.90
C ALA A 116 6.02 22.54 2.58
N GLU A 117 7.25 22.01 2.39
CA GLU A 117 7.50 20.65 1.91
C GLU A 117 8.57 19.92 2.72
N ALA A 118 8.48 18.60 2.73
CA ALA A 118 9.56 17.70 3.10
C ALA A 118 9.82 16.73 1.95
N SER A 119 11.08 16.31 1.80
CA SER A 119 11.47 15.42 0.71
C SER A 119 12.25 14.20 1.19
N ALA A 120 12.24 13.15 0.39
CA ALA A 120 13.02 11.94 0.61
C ALA A 120 13.27 11.20 -0.69
N THR A 121 14.34 10.42 -0.72
CA THR A 121 14.66 9.54 -1.85
C THR A 121 13.87 8.25 -1.76
N SER A 122 13.21 7.89 -2.86
CA SER A 122 12.55 6.60 -3.11
C SER A 122 13.42 5.73 -4.02
N PRO A 123 13.45 4.40 -3.85
CA PRO A 123 14.15 3.50 -4.77
C PRO A 123 13.55 3.47 -6.18
N GLY A 124 12.41 4.12 -6.39
CA GLY A 124 11.72 4.22 -7.68
C GLY A 124 10.25 4.59 -7.50
N PHE A 125 9.53 4.68 -8.61
CA PHE A 125 8.09 4.89 -8.61
C PHE A 125 7.33 3.63 -8.19
N GLY A 126 6.04 3.79 -7.85
CA GLY A 126 5.12 2.74 -7.45
C GLY A 126 4.62 2.89 -6.03
N SER A 127 3.40 2.44 -5.79
CA SER A 127 2.72 2.63 -4.50
C SER A 127 3.46 2.01 -3.32
N ASP A 128 4.12 0.87 -3.52
CA ASP A 128 4.87 0.17 -2.46
C ASP A 128 6.09 0.97 -1.99
N ASN A 129 6.73 1.73 -2.89
CA ASN A 129 7.88 2.58 -2.59
C ASN A 129 7.45 3.97 -2.07
N LEU A 130 6.40 4.55 -2.66
CA LEU A 130 5.98 5.93 -2.38
C LEU A 130 5.10 6.04 -1.13
N ARG A 131 4.18 5.10 -0.91
CA ARG A 131 3.24 5.14 0.22
C ARG A 131 3.92 5.33 1.58
N PRO A 132 4.97 4.56 1.96
CA PRO A 132 5.66 4.75 3.24
C PRO A 132 6.27 6.14 3.40
N LEU A 133 6.72 6.75 2.29
CA LEU A 133 7.27 8.10 2.29
C LEU A 133 6.17 9.15 2.53
N PHE A 134 5.05 9.05 1.83
CA PHE A 134 3.90 9.93 2.06
C PHE A 134 3.38 9.84 3.49
N GLU A 135 3.27 8.62 4.04
CA GLU A 135 2.81 8.38 5.41
C GLU A 135 3.76 8.96 6.48
N ARG A 136 5.03 9.14 6.14
CA ARG A 136 6.03 9.76 7.01
C ARG A 136 6.12 11.28 6.81
N LEU A 137 6.25 11.74 5.56
CA LEU A 137 6.53 13.14 5.23
C LEU A 137 5.33 14.05 5.47
N ALA A 138 4.12 13.63 5.08
CA ALA A 138 2.94 14.47 5.22
C ALA A 138 2.63 14.85 6.68
N PRO A 139 2.62 13.93 7.67
CA PRO A 139 2.46 14.30 9.09
C PRO A 139 3.55 15.24 9.61
N GLU A 140 4.78 15.10 9.12
CA GLU A 140 5.91 15.95 9.52
C GLU A 140 5.70 17.41 9.07
N VAL A 141 5.32 17.61 7.80
CA VAL A 141 4.99 18.94 7.27
C VAL A 141 3.77 19.52 7.99
N ILE A 142 2.72 18.72 8.21
CA ILE A 142 1.53 19.12 8.95
C ILE A 142 1.89 19.64 10.35
N ALA A 143 2.68 18.87 11.09
CA ALA A 143 3.07 19.23 12.45
C ALA A 143 3.93 20.50 12.47
N HIS A 144 4.73 20.75 11.43
CA HIS A 144 5.52 21.99 11.30
C HIS A 144 4.60 23.20 11.05
N ILE A 145 3.70 23.12 10.07
CA ILE A 145 2.75 24.18 9.74
C ILE A 145 1.87 24.53 10.95
N ASP A 146 1.38 23.51 11.67
CA ASP A 146 0.54 23.70 12.87
C ASP A 146 1.31 24.37 14.01
N ARG A 147 2.61 24.06 14.20
CA ARG A 147 3.49 24.75 15.18
C ARG A 147 3.72 26.23 14.85
N GLU A 148 3.83 26.56 13.57
CA GLU A 148 3.95 27.94 13.10
C GLU A 148 2.60 28.71 13.14
N GLY A 149 1.50 28.04 13.53
CA GLY A 149 0.16 28.64 13.60
C GLY A 149 -0.46 28.97 12.24
N ALA A 150 0.04 28.37 11.18
CA ALA A 150 -0.41 28.62 9.81
C ALA A 150 -1.52 27.64 9.39
N LYS A 151 -2.25 28.00 8.33
CA LYS A 151 -3.30 27.16 7.74
C LYS A 151 -2.76 26.40 6.56
N ARG A 152 -3.12 25.13 6.48
CA ARG A 152 -2.82 24.25 5.36
C ARG A 152 -3.82 24.47 4.24
N GLY A 153 -3.32 24.64 3.02
CA GLY A 153 -4.09 24.56 1.79
C GLY A 153 -4.11 23.13 1.25
N ILE A 154 -4.14 23.01 -0.07
CA ILE A 154 -4.15 21.73 -0.78
C ILE A 154 -2.82 21.00 -0.58
N ALA A 155 -2.86 19.68 -0.44
CA ALA A 155 -1.66 18.86 -0.46
C ALA A 155 -1.13 18.74 -1.90
N ILE A 156 0.18 18.86 -2.07
CA ILE A 156 0.86 18.81 -3.36
C ILE A 156 2.04 17.86 -3.25
N ALA A 157 2.18 16.96 -4.22
CA ALA A 157 3.38 16.16 -4.38
C ALA A 157 3.98 16.41 -5.77
N TRP A 158 5.31 16.31 -5.84
CA TRP A 158 6.05 16.31 -7.10
C TRP A 158 7.32 15.47 -6.97
N TYR A 159 7.94 15.19 -8.11
CA TYR A 159 9.04 14.24 -8.19
C TYR A 159 10.16 14.87 -9.03
N ASP A 160 11.41 14.74 -8.58
CA ASP A 160 12.55 15.10 -9.41
C ASP A 160 12.75 14.09 -10.54
N GLU A 161 13.59 14.44 -11.50
CA GLU A 161 13.99 13.49 -12.54
C GLU A 161 14.67 12.27 -11.90
N PRO A 162 14.33 11.05 -12.35
CA PRO A 162 14.97 9.86 -11.83
C PRO A 162 16.49 9.90 -12.04
N ALA A 163 17.23 9.48 -11.03
CA ALA A 163 18.67 9.28 -11.14
C ALA A 163 19.00 8.06 -12.00
N ASP A 164 20.28 7.90 -12.38
CA ASP A 164 20.76 6.79 -13.22
C ASP A 164 20.49 5.40 -12.63
N ASP A 165 20.37 5.29 -11.29
CA ASP A 165 20.04 4.07 -10.57
C ASP A 165 18.53 3.81 -10.44
N GLY A 166 17.71 4.68 -11.01
CA GLY A 166 16.25 4.62 -10.97
C GLY A 166 15.63 5.21 -9.69
N SER A 167 16.45 5.70 -8.76
CA SER A 167 15.94 6.39 -7.58
C SER A 167 15.33 7.75 -7.94
N VAL A 168 14.36 8.21 -7.16
CA VAL A 168 13.66 9.47 -7.38
C VAL A 168 13.50 10.23 -6.06
N VAL A 169 13.72 11.54 -6.08
CA VAL A 169 13.37 12.39 -4.94
C VAL A 169 11.88 12.73 -4.99
N VAL A 170 11.21 12.43 -3.90
CA VAL A 170 9.78 12.67 -3.69
C VAL A 170 9.62 13.86 -2.76
N HIS A 171 8.84 14.83 -3.17
CA HIS A 171 8.48 15.99 -2.38
C HIS A 171 7.01 15.90 -2.00
N VAL A 172 6.71 16.11 -0.73
CA VAL A 172 5.35 16.13 -0.19
C VAL A 172 5.17 17.42 0.60
N GLY A 173 4.18 18.21 0.25
CA GLY A 173 3.97 19.49 0.89
C GLY A 173 2.53 19.95 0.88
N PHE A 174 2.30 21.14 1.44
CA PHE A 174 1.00 21.79 1.49
C PHE A 174 1.15 23.25 1.06
N ASP A 175 0.20 23.68 0.23
CA ASP A 175 0.05 25.10 -0.07
C ASP A 175 -0.12 25.90 1.24
N ILE A 176 0.70 26.93 1.40
CA ILE A 176 0.66 27.84 2.55
C ILE A 176 0.25 29.26 2.14
N ALA A 177 -0.13 29.46 0.88
CA ALA A 177 -0.48 30.76 0.33
C ALA A 177 0.60 31.83 0.63
N HIS A 178 0.21 32.94 1.20
CA HIS A 178 1.12 34.04 1.56
C HIS A 178 1.58 34.04 3.03
N GLN A 179 1.32 32.91 3.75
CA GLN A 179 1.66 32.83 5.16
C GLN A 179 3.18 32.73 5.36
N ASN A 180 3.66 33.35 6.42
CA ASN A 180 5.08 33.35 6.73
C ASN A 180 5.41 32.19 7.66
N ILE A 181 6.06 31.17 7.12
CA ILE A 181 6.52 29.97 7.81
C ILE A 181 8.03 29.93 7.66
N SER A 182 8.74 29.62 8.75
CA SER A 182 10.19 29.46 8.75
C SER A 182 10.58 28.05 8.30
N ASP A 183 11.75 27.93 7.67
CA ASP A 183 12.34 26.62 7.41
C ASP A 183 12.72 25.93 8.73
N SER A 184 12.74 24.61 8.70
CA SER A 184 13.27 23.76 9.77
C SER A 184 14.36 22.82 9.23
N GLU A 185 14.83 21.87 10.05
CA GLU A 185 15.80 20.87 9.60
C GLU A 185 15.25 19.96 8.50
N THR A 186 13.94 19.72 8.53
CA THR A 186 13.27 18.70 7.68
C THR A 186 12.21 19.28 6.77
N VAL A 187 11.70 20.49 7.06
CA VAL A 187 10.66 21.17 6.25
C VAL A 187 11.22 22.47 5.70
N ARG A 188 11.06 22.67 4.40
CA ARG A 188 11.47 23.87 3.66
C ARG A 188 10.26 24.56 3.04
N VAL A 189 10.38 25.86 2.87
CA VAL A 189 9.41 26.64 2.11
C VAL A 189 9.96 26.92 0.72
N VAL A 190 9.28 26.40 -0.29
CA VAL A 190 9.65 26.55 -1.69
C VAL A 190 8.53 27.23 -2.48
N GLU A 191 8.89 27.90 -3.57
CA GLU A 191 7.93 28.45 -4.52
C GLU A 191 7.94 27.57 -5.78
N LEU A 192 6.84 26.87 -6.04
CA LEU A 192 6.64 26.15 -7.29
C LEU A 192 6.25 27.15 -8.38
N PRO A 193 6.97 27.17 -9.51
CA PRO A 193 6.69 28.15 -10.58
C PRO A 193 5.36 27.89 -11.27
N ALA A 194 4.84 28.92 -11.93
CA ALA A 194 3.77 28.77 -12.90
C ALA A 194 4.22 27.86 -14.05
N LEU A 195 3.37 26.94 -14.47
CA LEU A 195 3.64 26.00 -15.56
C LEU A 195 2.45 25.90 -16.49
N LYS A 196 2.71 25.76 -17.78
CA LYS A 196 1.69 25.28 -18.73
C LYS A 196 1.61 23.75 -18.58
N VAL A 197 0.45 23.24 -18.25
CA VAL A 197 0.25 21.82 -17.96
C VAL A 197 -0.92 21.23 -18.75
N ALA A 198 -0.81 19.95 -19.09
CA ALA A 198 -1.97 19.10 -19.35
C ALA A 198 -2.42 18.53 -18.00
N SER A 199 -3.68 18.68 -17.70
CA SER A 199 -4.26 18.33 -16.40
C SER A 199 -5.45 17.40 -16.57
N VAL A 200 -5.57 16.40 -15.70
CA VAL A 200 -6.72 15.48 -15.62
C VAL A 200 -7.05 15.22 -14.15
N VAL A 201 -8.33 15.04 -13.84
CA VAL A 201 -8.78 14.68 -12.49
C VAL A 201 -8.91 13.16 -12.39
N HIS A 202 -8.05 12.55 -11.59
CA HIS A 202 -8.16 11.15 -11.17
C HIS A 202 -9.11 11.04 -9.97
N ARG A 203 -10.06 10.09 -10.05
CA ARG A 203 -10.98 9.75 -8.95
C ARG A 203 -10.73 8.32 -8.53
N GLY A 204 -10.48 8.12 -7.24
CA GLY A 204 -10.17 6.83 -6.65
C GLY A 204 -8.79 6.76 -6.01
N SER A 205 -8.37 5.54 -5.68
CA SER A 205 -7.07 5.29 -5.05
C SER A 205 -5.91 5.59 -6.01
N MET A 206 -4.84 6.20 -5.48
CA MET A 206 -3.59 6.40 -6.21
C MET A 206 -2.88 5.08 -6.59
N ASP A 207 -3.31 3.95 -6.05
CA ASP A 207 -2.86 2.63 -6.52
C ASP A 207 -3.22 2.37 -7.99
N TYR A 208 -4.20 3.10 -8.53
CA TYR A 208 -4.70 2.98 -9.90
C TYR A 208 -4.31 4.16 -10.80
N VAL A 209 -3.36 4.99 -10.38
CA VAL A 209 -2.99 6.22 -11.08
C VAL A 209 -2.15 5.99 -12.34
N ILE A 210 -1.34 4.92 -12.39
CA ILE A 210 -0.40 4.68 -13.49
C ILE A 210 -1.09 4.65 -14.87
N PRO A 211 -2.21 3.93 -15.09
CA PRO A 211 -2.93 3.96 -16.37
C PRO A 211 -3.42 5.35 -16.77
N VAL A 212 -3.75 6.21 -15.80
CA VAL A 212 -4.17 7.59 -16.07
C VAL A 212 -2.99 8.43 -16.55
N TYR A 213 -1.81 8.26 -15.95
CA TYR A 213 -0.58 8.88 -16.41
C TYR A 213 -0.19 8.45 -17.83
N GLU A 214 -0.27 7.14 -18.11
CA GLU A 214 0.01 6.62 -19.46
C GLU A 214 -0.97 7.15 -20.51
N ALA A 215 -2.25 7.27 -20.15
CA ALA A 215 -3.28 7.82 -21.04
C ALA A 215 -3.07 9.33 -21.27
N LEU A 216 -2.73 10.07 -20.22
CA LEU A 216 -2.42 11.50 -20.32
C LEU A 216 -1.18 11.76 -21.16
N ALA A 217 -0.12 10.96 -20.98
CA ALA A 217 1.11 11.06 -21.77
C ALA A 217 0.84 10.82 -23.27
N ARG A 218 0.09 9.76 -23.61
CA ARG A 218 -0.33 9.49 -24.99
C ARG A 218 -1.17 10.63 -25.57
N TRP A 219 -2.12 11.15 -24.80
CA TRP A 219 -2.93 12.29 -25.25
C TRP A 219 -2.07 13.53 -25.55
N ILE A 220 -1.04 13.79 -24.74
CA ILE A 220 -0.09 14.89 -24.95
C ILE A 220 0.66 14.73 -26.27
N GLU A 221 1.19 13.53 -26.55
CA GLU A 221 1.87 13.20 -27.80
C GLU A 221 0.95 13.34 -29.01
N ASP A 222 -0.26 12.75 -28.94
CA ASP A 222 -1.27 12.82 -30.01
C ASP A 222 -1.74 14.26 -30.30
N SER A 223 -1.70 15.13 -29.28
CA SER A 223 -2.05 16.55 -29.40
C SER A 223 -0.90 17.41 -29.94
N GLY A 224 0.25 16.80 -30.28
CA GLY A 224 1.43 17.52 -30.80
C GLY A 224 2.17 18.33 -29.75
N ASN A 225 1.92 18.09 -28.48
CA ASN A 225 2.65 18.69 -27.37
C ASN A 225 3.78 17.75 -26.90
N HIS A 226 4.71 18.29 -26.12
CA HIS A 226 5.83 17.53 -25.54
C HIS A 226 5.84 17.70 -24.03
N LEU A 227 6.21 16.64 -23.32
CA LEU A 227 6.43 16.69 -21.89
C LEU A 227 7.68 17.52 -21.56
N ALA A 228 7.60 18.31 -20.48
CA ALA A 228 8.72 19.10 -20.01
C ALA A 228 8.67 19.27 -18.49
N GLY A 229 9.68 18.73 -17.80
CA GLY A 229 9.81 18.88 -16.36
C GLY A 229 8.95 17.91 -15.53
N ASN A 230 8.83 18.23 -14.26
CA ASN A 230 8.35 17.31 -13.23
C ASN A 230 6.83 17.37 -13.05
N ASN A 231 6.21 16.22 -13.01
CA ASN A 231 4.77 16.08 -12.77
C ASN A 231 4.41 16.56 -11.37
N ARG A 232 3.18 17.10 -11.25
CA ARG A 232 2.59 17.48 -9.95
C ARG A 232 1.28 16.75 -9.73
N GLU A 233 1.03 16.42 -8.48
CA GLU A 233 -0.19 15.83 -7.98
C GLU A 233 -0.81 16.75 -6.95
N LEU A 234 -2.04 17.19 -7.16
CA LEU A 234 -2.78 18.05 -6.25
C LEU A 234 -3.91 17.24 -5.63
N TYR A 235 -3.84 17.01 -4.33
CA TYR A 235 -4.78 16.17 -3.60
C TYR A 235 -5.95 17.02 -3.09
N HIS A 236 -7.01 17.12 -3.88
CA HIS A 236 -8.24 17.86 -3.52
C HIS A 236 -9.03 17.16 -2.41
N HIS A 237 -9.03 15.83 -2.42
CA HIS A 237 -9.59 15.01 -1.37
C HIS A 237 -8.73 13.78 -1.17
N TRP A 238 -8.30 13.54 0.06
CA TRP A 238 -7.55 12.36 0.44
C TRP A 238 -8.08 11.80 1.74
N ASP A 239 -8.48 10.53 1.72
CA ASP A 239 -8.97 9.79 2.87
C ASP A 239 -8.17 8.49 3.00
N ARG A 240 -7.50 8.32 4.15
CA ARG A 240 -6.67 7.14 4.41
C ARG A 240 -7.52 5.88 4.60
N GLU A 241 -8.70 6.02 5.20
CA GLU A 241 -9.60 4.89 5.49
C GLU A 241 -10.40 4.49 4.24
N HIS A 242 -10.68 5.47 3.36
CA HIS A 242 -11.44 5.27 2.13
C HIS A 242 -10.67 5.81 0.91
N PRO A 243 -9.55 5.18 0.52
CA PRO A 243 -8.71 5.69 -0.57
C PRO A 243 -9.45 5.78 -1.92
N ASP A 244 -10.49 4.97 -2.12
CA ASP A 244 -11.33 5.01 -3.33
C ASP A 244 -12.20 6.28 -3.44
N ALA A 245 -12.33 7.06 -2.37
CA ALA A 245 -12.98 8.38 -2.38
C ALA A 245 -12.02 9.51 -2.78
N GLY A 246 -10.75 9.22 -3.03
CA GLY A 246 -9.72 10.18 -3.39
C GLY A 246 -10.06 10.99 -4.65
N ILE A 247 -9.68 12.27 -4.66
CA ILE A 247 -9.75 13.16 -5.83
C ILE A 247 -8.41 13.84 -5.96
N THR A 248 -7.67 13.50 -7.01
CA THR A 248 -6.33 14.02 -7.28
C THR A 248 -6.27 14.60 -8.67
N GLU A 249 -5.80 15.81 -8.79
CA GLU A 249 -5.49 16.42 -10.08
C GLU A 249 -4.04 16.08 -10.44
N LEU A 250 -3.87 15.43 -11.58
CA LEU A 250 -2.56 15.11 -12.16
C LEU A 250 -2.20 16.22 -13.15
N GLN A 251 -1.04 16.81 -13.01
CA GLN A 251 -0.52 17.88 -13.86
C GLN A 251 0.80 17.43 -14.50
N MET A 252 0.82 17.34 -15.82
CA MET A 252 2.02 17.04 -16.61
C MET A 252 2.45 18.31 -17.35
N PRO A 253 3.64 18.87 -17.03
CA PRO A 253 4.14 20.08 -17.68
C PRO A 253 4.35 19.89 -19.17
N LEU A 254 4.00 20.93 -19.94
CA LEU A 254 4.16 20.98 -21.40
C LEU A 254 5.34 21.86 -21.79
N GLY A 255 6.17 21.37 -22.70
CA GLY A 255 7.20 22.14 -23.36
C GLY A 255 6.59 23.23 -24.26
N SER A 256 7.36 24.29 -24.44
CA SER A 256 7.07 25.38 -25.38
C SER A 256 7.42 25.01 -26.81
#